data_2660ffba3f1a4b2d97f723f63b9de530
#
_entry.id   2660ffba3f1a4b2d97f723f63b9de530
#
_cell.length_a   1.000
_cell.length_b   1.000
_cell.length_c   1.000
_cell.angle_alpha   90.00
_cell.angle_beta   90.00
_cell.angle_gamma   90.00
#
_symmetry.space_group_name_H-M   'P 1'
#
loop_
_entity.id
_entity.type
_entity.pdbx_description
1 polymer ?
#
loop_
_entity_poly.entity_id
_entity_poly.type
_entity_poly.pdbx_seq_one_letter_code
_entity_poly.pdbx_strand_id
1 'polypeptide(L)'
;MIADTRDDARVALHPLVTGAPGVRFYAGAPLVQPNGQVIGTVCVTDVRPRQLTPAQAQSLRWLAGAAMRMLQLRAPTAAESHLLAPRLAA
;
A
#
# COMPACT_ATOMS: atom_id res chain seq x y z
N MET A 1 -7.38 5.79 0.36
CA MET A 1 -6.52 6.92 -0.05
C MET A 1 -6.58 8.00 1.01
N ILE A 2 -5.43 8.55 1.35
CA ILE A 2 -5.33 9.69 2.27
C ILE A 2 -4.68 10.83 1.50
N ALA A 3 -5.44 11.88 1.19
CA ALA A 3 -4.96 13.01 0.40
C ALA A 3 -3.98 13.89 1.18
N ASP A 4 -4.24 14.10 2.47
CA ASP A 4 -3.35 14.78 3.40
C ASP A 4 -3.41 14.08 4.76
N THR A 5 -2.28 13.50 5.17
CA THR A 5 -2.20 12.72 6.42
C THR A 5 -2.46 13.57 7.66
N ARG A 6 -2.24 14.89 7.60
CA ARG A 6 -2.48 15.79 8.73
C ARG A 6 -3.97 15.91 9.04
N ASP A 7 -4.82 15.66 8.05
CA ASP A 7 -6.28 15.76 8.17
C ASP A 7 -6.93 14.43 8.52
N ASP A 8 -6.15 13.35 8.65
CA ASP A 8 -6.66 12.02 8.95
C ASP A 8 -6.22 11.60 10.35
N ALA A 9 -7.18 11.51 11.28
CA ALA A 9 -6.90 11.19 12.69
C ALA A 9 -6.25 9.82 12.88
N ARG A 10 -6.41 8.90 11.93
CA ARG A 10 -5.83 7.56 12.02
C ARG A 10 -4.30 7.59 11.93
N VAL A 11 -3.72 8.58 11.26
CA VAL A 11 -2.28 8.64 10.97
C VAL A 11 -1.64 9.98 11.33
N ALA A 12 -2.40 10.99 11.71
CA ALA A 12 -1.88 12.35 11.92
C ALA A 12 -0.75 12.42 12.95
N LEU A 13 -0.72 11.50 13.93
CA LEU A 13 0.32 11.42 14.95
C LEU A 13 1.39 10.37 14.65
N HIS A 14 1.32 9.70 13.49
CA HIS A 14 2.32 8.70 13.11
C HIS A 14 3.68 9.37 12.92
N PRO A 15 4.81 8.73 13.36
CA PRO A 15 6.14 9.34 13.25
C PRO A 15 6.55 9.74 11.83
N LEU A 16 6.11 9.00 10.80
CA LEU A 16 6.39 9.35 9.39
C LEU A 16 5.65 10.59 8.93
N VAL A 17 4.61 11.01 9.65
CA VAL A 17 3.83 12.22 9.37
C VAL A 17 4.36 13.40 10.18
N THR A 18 4.61 13.20 11.47
CA THR A 18 5.02 14.27 12.39
C THR A 18 6.51 14.61 12.28
N GLY A 19 7.35 13.64 11.89
CA GLY A 19 8.79 13.83 11.71
C GLY A 19 9.18 13.81 10.24
N ALA A 20 10.48 13.65 9.98
CA ALA A 20 10.99 13.43 8.62
C ALA A 20 10.71 11.99 8.19
N PRO A 21 10.32 11.74 6.94
CA PRO A 21 10.23 12.69 5.81
C PRO A 21 8.97 13.56 5.77
N GLY A 22 8.03 13.39 6.68
CA GLY A 22 6.79 14.16 6.68
C GLY A 22 5.84 13.72 5.58
N VAL A 23 5.47 12.43 5.56
CA VAL A 23 4.53 11.88 4.56
C VAL A 23 3.19 12.59 4.66
N ARG A 24 2.69 13.11 3.55
CA ARG A 24 1.41 13.84 3.48
C ARG A 24 0.34 13.12 2.68
N PHE A 25 0.74 12.34 1.69
CA PHE A 25 -0.18 11.59 0.83
C PHE A 25 0.10 10.09 0.95
N TYR A 26 -0.98 9.31 0.97
CA TYR A 26 -0.92 7.85 0.95
C TYR A 26 -2.08 7.29 0.12
N ALA A 27 -1.77 6.34 -0.75
CA ALA A 27 -2.77 5.55 -1.44
C ALA A 27 -2.29 4.11 -1.51
N GLY A 28 -3.15 3.16 -1.15
CA GLY A 28 -2.83 1.75 -1.15
C GLY A 28 -3.88 0.90 -1.84
N ALA A 29 -3.45 -0.20 -2.44
CA ALA A 29 -4.34 -1.22 -2.99
C ALA A 29 -3.95 -2.58 -2.40
N PRO A 30 -4.91 -3.37 -1.90
CA PRO A 30 -4.60 -4.63 -1.24
C PRO A 30 -4.15 -5.70 -2.24
N LEU A 31 -3.26 -6.57 -1.79
CA LEU A 31 -2.91 -7.81 -2.47
C LEU A 31 -3.86 -8.89 -1.98
N VAL A 32 -4.78 -9.32 -2.83
CA VAL A 32 -5.85 -10.25 -2.45
C VAL A 32 -5.60 -11.60 -3.12
N GLN A 33 -5.56 -12.66 -2.33
CA GLN A 33 -5.48 -14.03 -2.83
C GLN A 33 -6.81 -14.49 -3.43
N PRO A 34 -6.81 -15.56 -4.27
CA PRO A 34 -8.06 -16.07 -4.85
C PRO A 34 -9.10 -16.47 -3.80
N ASN A 35 -8.67 -16.83 -2.59
CA ASN A 35 -9.59 -17.15 -1.48
C ASN A 35 -10.16 -15.90 -0.77
N GLY A 36 -9.80 -14.69 -1.23
CA GLY A 36 -10.25 -13.44 -0.64
C GLY A 36 -9.37 -12.91 0.50
N GLN A 37 -8.34 -13.64 0.91
CA GLN A 37 -7.46 -13.23 1.99
C GLN A 37 -6.50 -12.13 1.52
N VAL A 38 -6.41 -11.04 2.28
CA VAL A 38 -5.46 -9.96 2.04
C VAL A 38 -4.12 -10.31 2.69
N ILE A 39 -3.05 -10.32 1.90
CA ILE A 39 -1.70 -10.69 2.37
C ILE A 39 -0.72 -9.54 2.40
N GLY A 40 -1.12 -8.37 1.93
CA GLY A 40 -0.26 -7.19 1.90
C GLY A 40 -0.90 -6.06 1.13
N THR A 41 -0.12 -5.02 0.87
CA THR A 41 -0.59 -3.81 0.18
C THR A 41 0.49 -3.27 -0.73
N VAL A 42 0.12 -2.85 -1.93
CA VAL A 42 0.94 -1.98 -2.78
C VAL A 42 0.50 -0.55 -2.52
N CYS A 43 1.43 0.34 -2.21
CA CYS A 43 1.09 1.72 -1.89
C CYS A 43 2.02 2.71 -2.57
N VAL A 44 1.52 3.95 -2.72
CA VAL A 44 2.29 5.11 -3.14
C VAL A 44 2.15 6.20 -2.09
N THR A 45 3.23 6.92 -1.84
CA THR A 45 3.28 8.01 -0.87
C THR A 45 3.96 9.22 -1.46
N ASP A 46 3.70 10.40 -0.88
CA ASP A 46 4.39 11.63 -1.23
C ASP A 46 4.50 12.53 0.01
N VAL A 47 5.49 13.39 0.02
CA VAL A 47 5.65 14.42 1.05
C VAL A 47 4.78 15.64 0.81
N ARG A 48 4.05 15.67 -0.31
CA ARG A 48 3.05 16.70 -0.64
C ARG A 48 1.66 16.10 -0.61
N PRO A 49 0.64 16.83 -0.16
CA PRO A 49 -0.74 16.40 -0.32
C PRO A 49 -1.07 16.19 -1.79
N ARG A 50 -1.79 15.11 -2.11
CA ARG A 50 -2.20 14.78 -3.48
C ARG A 50 -3.55 14.13 -3.46
N GLN A 51 -4.12 14.00 -4.66
CA GLN A 51 -5.34 13.25 -4.88
C GLN A 51 -5.21 12.46 -6.18
N LEU A 52 -5.50 11.17 -6.13
CA LEU A 52 -5.47 10.35 -7.34
C LEU A 52 -6.70 10.60 -8.19
N THR A 53 -6.49 10.68 -9.51
CA THR A 53 -7.60 10.60 -10.46
C THR A 53 -8.16 9.17 -10.46
N PRO A 54 -9.41 8.96 -10.94
CA PRO A 54 -9.95 7.59 -11.08
C PRO A 54 -9.05 6.70 -11.93
N ALA A 55 -8.43 7.22 -12.98
CA ALA A 55 -7.51 6.47 -13.82
C ALA A 55 -6.25 6.05 -13.07
N GLN A 56 -5.68 6.93 -12.25
CA GLN A 56 -4.51 6.61 -11.43
C GLN A 56 -4.85 5.59 -10.35
N ALA A 57 -6.01 5.70 -9.72
CA ALA A 57 -6.48 4.71 -8.74
C ALA A 57 -6.66 3.33 -9.39
N GLN A 58 -7.18 3.28 -10.61
CA GLN A 58 -7.33 2.05 -11.37
C GLN A 58 -5.95 1.44 -11.69
N SER A 59 -4.99 2.26 -12.09
CA SER A 59 -3.62 1.81 -12.35
C SER A 59 -2.99 1.19 -11.10
N LEU A 60 -3.22 1.77 -9.92
CA LEU A 60 -2.72 1.23 -8.66
C LEU A 60 -3.34 -0.15 -8.38
N ARG A 61 -4.64 -0.33 -8.62
CA ARG A 61 -5.30 -1.64 -8.47
C ARG A 61 -4.74 -2.67 -9.45
N TRP A 62 -4.45 -2.27 -10.69
CA TRP A 62 -3.83 -3.16 -11.68
C TRP A 62 -2.42 -3.58 -11.25
N LEU A 63 -1.63 -2.67 -10.68
CA LEU A 63 -0.31 -2.99 -10.15
C LEU A 63 -0.41 -4.00 -9.01
N ALA A 64 -1.38 -3.84 -8.12
CA ALA A 64 -1.62 -4.79 -7.04
C ALA A 64 -2.00 -6.17 -7.60
N GLY A 65 -2.86 -6.23 -8.61
CA GLY A 65 -3.23 -7.47 -9.29
C GLY A 65 -2.05 -8.14 -9.98
N ALA A 66 -1.19 -7.36 -10.63
CA ALA A 66 0.01 -7.87 -11.28
C ALA A 66 1.01 -8.43 -10.26
N ALA A 67 1.21 -7.72 -9.16
CA ALA A 67 2.08 -8.19 -8.07
C ALA A 67 1.56 -9.49 -7.49
N MET A 68 0.25 -9.62 -7.29
CA MET A 68 -0.36 -10.84 -6.78
C MET A 68 -0.16 -12.02 -7.73
N ARG A 69 -0.32 -11.81 -9.04
CA ARG A 69 -0.07 -12.85 -10.03
C ARG A 69 1.37 -13.32 -10.03
N MET A 70 2.33 -12.40 -9.89
CA MET A 70 3.75 -12.74 -9.78
C MET A 70 4.04 -13.59 -8.54
N LEU A 71 3.42 -13.25 -7.42
CA LEU A 71 3.56 -14.02 -6.19
C LEU A 71 2.97 -15.44 -6.32
N GLN A 72 1.88 -15.58 -7.05
CA GLN A 72 1.27 -16.89 -7.31
C GLN A 72 2.12 -17.76 -8.24
N LEU A 73 2.81 -17.16 -9.21
CA LEU A 73 3.71 -17.86 -10.13
C LEU A 73 4.98 -18.35 -9.44
N ARG A 74 5.43 -17.64 -8.42
CA ARG A 74 6.53 -18.02 -7.58
C ARG A 74 6.02 -18.83 -6.42
N ALA A 75 6.03 -20.06 -6.33
CA ALA A 75 5.65 -20.76 -5.10
C ALA A 75 6.55 -20.27 -3.93
N PRO A 76 6.12 -19.23 -3.16
CA PRO A 76 7.00 -18.65 -2.15
C PRO A 76 7.23 -19.65 -1.01
N THR A 77 8.45 -19.62 -0.47
CA THR A 77 8.76 -20.36 0.75
C THR A 77 8.05 -19.73 1.94
N ALA A 78 7.92 -20.44 3.04
CA ALA A 78 7.36 -19.89 4.27
C ALA A 78 8.12 -18.63 4.73
N ALA A 79 9.45 -18.62 4.56
CA ALA A 79 10.30 -17.48 4.91
C ALA A 79 9.99 -16.26 4.02
N GLU A 80 9.81 -16.46 2.72
CA GLU A 80 9.45 -15.38 1.81
C GLU A 80 8.06 -14.81 2.15
N SER A 81 7.08 -15.65 2.40
CA SER A 81 5.74 -15.21 2.81
C SER A 81 5.79 -14.39 4.10
N HIS A 82 6.58 -14.82 5.07
CA HIS A 82 6.76 -14.09 6.32
C HIS A 82 7.42 -12.73 6.13
N LEU A 83 8.41 -12.63 5.25
CA LEU A 83 9.10 -11.38 4.95
C LEU A 83 8.25 -10.41 4.15
N LEU A 84 7.46 -10.91 3.19
CA LEU A 84 6.65 -10.06 2.31
C LEU A 84 5.44 -9.46 3.01
N ALA A 85 4.75 -10.23 3.84
CA ALA A 85 3.52 -9.77 4.49
C ALA A 85 3.74 -8.51 5.35
N PRO A 86 4.74 -8.44 6.26
CA PRO A 86 4.99 -7.24 7.05
C PRO A 86 5.45 -6.02 6.23
N ARG A 87 6.11 -6.24 5.11
CA ARG A 87 6.62 -5.15 4.26
C ARG A 87 5.53 -4.52 3.41
N LEU A 88 4.57 -5.32 2.97
CA LEU A 88 3.50 -4.86 2.11
C LEU A 88 2.30 -4.35 2.90
N ALA A 89 2.15 -4.75 4.14
CA ALA A 89 1.14 -4.22 5.05
C ALA A 89 1.58 -2.83 5.52
N ALA A 90 0.89 -1.83 5.06
CA ALA A 90 1.22 -0.44 5.37
C ALA A 90 0.47 0.05 6.62
#